data_473e3ae0cf2fd904c14a131fb8a9c7b5
#
_entry.id   473e3ae0cf2fd904c14a131fb8a9c7b5
#
_cell.length_a   1.000
_cell.length_b   1.000
_cell.length_c   1.000
_cell.angle_alpha   90.00
_cell.angle_beta   90.00
_cell.angle_gamma   90.00
#
_symmetry.space_group_name_H-M   'P 1'
#
loop_
_entity.id
_entity.type
_entity.pdbx_description
1 polymer ?
#
loop_
_entity_poly.entity_id
_entity_poly.type
_entity_poly.pdbx_seq_one_letter_code
_entity_poly.pdbx_strand_id
1 'polypeptide(L)'
;MPEPVIPPGVRTLGVLPRTPAPPPTEATFGRKPEWLRVKASQGPNYRELKGLVRDEQLHTVCEQAGCPNIYECWEAREATFLIGGDHCTRACPFCQISTGRPEGYDTDEPRRVAHAIGRMGLRFAVITGVARDDLDDGGAWLFAESVRQVRALLPSCGVEVLIPDFRGRPEPLRQVTEVEPDVLGHNLETVPRLYKRIRPGFTYAGSLELLARARAWLPQGCATKSNLILGMGEERDEVLQTMADLRAVGVELLTITQYLQPTRQHLNLQRFVPPEEFADLKAHAEGLGFAHVESGALVRSSYHAGEMHKAAVRKQRGQLPAWATADA
;
A
#
# COMPACT_ATOMS: atom_id res chain seq x y z
N MET A 1 -31.60 -6.85 2.17
CA MET A 1 -30.54 -5.94 1.66
C MET A 1 -30.63 -5.99 0.15
N PRO A 2 -30.60 -4.86 -0.60
CA PRO A 2 -30.57 -4.93 -2.05
C PRO A 2 -29.31 -5.67 -2.51
N GLU A 3 -29.41 -6.51 -3.53
CA GLU A 3 -28.28 -7.17 -4.15
C GLU A 3 -27.28 -6.12 -4.68
N PRO A 4 -25.97 -6.33 -4.49
CA PRO A 4 -24.95 -5.40 -5.00
C PRO A 4 -25.03 -5.31 -6.52
N VAL A 5 -25.23 -4.11 -7.03
CA VAL A 5 -25.28 -3.86 -8.48
C VAL A 5 -23.86 -3.83 -9.02
N ILE A 6 -23.50 -4.86 -9.78
CA ILE A 6 -22.21 -4.91 -10.50
C ILE A 6 -22.25 -3.93 -11.68
N PRO A 7 -21.29 -3.01 -11.81
CA PRO A 7 -21.25 -2.08 -12.94
C PRO A 7 -21.27 -2.80 -14.30
N PRO A 8 -21.84 -2.20 -15.35
CA PRO A 8 -21.85 -2.79 -16.69
C PRO A 8 -20.42 -3.05 -17.19
N GLY A 9 -20.18 -4.26 -17.71
CA GLY A 9 -18.85 -4.66 -18.23
C GLY A 9 -17.96 -5.41 -17.23
N VAL A 10 -18.34 -5.49 -15.95
CA VAL A 10 -17.57 -6.26 -14.95
C VAL A 10 -18.10 -7.70 -14.89
N ARG A 11 -17.25 -8.68 -15.16
CA ARG A 11 -17.55 -10.11 -15.06
C ARG A 11 -16.70 -10.76 -13.97
N THR A 12 -17.28 -11.68 -13.23
CA THR A 12 -16.55 -12.44 -12.20
C THR A 12 -15.70 -13.54 -12.85
N LEU A 13 -14.43 -13.58 -12.50
CA LEU A 13 -13.48 -14.61 -12.91
C LEU A 13 -13.20 -15.60 -11.76
N GLY A 14 -12.55 -16.70 -12.06
CA GLY A 14 -12.17 -17.68 -11.04
C GLY A 14 -11.04 -17.18 -10.13
N VAL A 15 -11.07 -17.59 -8.86
CA VAL A 15 -9.99 -17.33 -7.90
C VAL A 15 -8.76 -18.19 -8.27
N LEU A 16 -7.57 -17.59 -8.22
CA LEU A 16 -6.32 -18.33 -8.44
C LEU A 16 -6.09 -19.32 -7.28
N PRO A 17 -5.64 -20.55 -7.58
CA PRO A 17 -5.37 -21.52 -6.53
C PRO A 17 -4.26 -21.05 -5.59
N ARG A 18 -4.46 -21.26 -4.30
CA ARG A 18 -3.46 -20.95 -3.27
C ARG A 18 -2.25 -21.88 -3.44
N THR A 19 -1.07 -21.33 -3.65
CA THR A 19 0.17 -22.09 -3.51
C THR A 19 0.39 -22.32 -2.01
N PRO A 20 0.46 -23.58 -1.52
CA PRO A 20 0.73 -23.83 -0.12
C PRO A 20 2.02 -23.13 0.31
N ALA A 21 1.99 -22.45 1.45
CA ALA A 21 3.21 -21.96 2.07
C ALA A 21 4.15 -23.17 2.29
N PRO A 22 5.48 -23.04 2.08
CA PRO A 22 6.41 -24.10 2.41
C PRO A 22 6.26 -24.43 3.90
N PRO A 23 6.42 -25.71 4.28
CA PRO A 23 6.31 -26.13 5.67
C PRO A 23 7.25 -25.28 6.54
N PRO A 24 6.83 -24.92 7.75
CA PRO A 24 7.65 -24.13 8.66
C PRO A 24 8.95 -24.89 8.95
N THR A 25 10.07 -24.35 8.48
CA THR A 25 11.36 -24.76 9.02
C THR A 25 11.46 -24.20 10.43
N GLU A 26 12.07 -24.94 11.36
CA GLU A 26 12.13 -24.61 12.81
C GLU A 26 12.95 -23.38 13.19
N ALA A 27 13.13 -22.41 12.30
CA ALA A 27 13.74 -21.14 12.62
C ALA A 27 12.74 -20.26 13.39
N THR A 28 12.50 -20.60 14.64
CA THR A 28 11.93 -19.66 15.61
C THR A 28 12.98 -18.58 15.86
N PHE A 29 12.87 -17.45 15.14
CA PHE A 29 13.60 -16.26 15.54
C PHE A 29 13.21 -15.93 16.97
N GLY A 30 14.21 -15.80 17.82
CA GLY A 30 14.06 -15.49 19.23
C GLY A 30 13.28 -14.19 19.46
N ARG A 31 13.29 -13.71 20.69
CA ARG A 31 12.62 -12.47 21.10
C ARG A 31 12.94 -11.32 20.14
N LYS A 32 11.87 -10.59 19.68
CA LYS A 32 12.03 -9.40 18.84
C LYS A 32 13.07 -8.44 19.43
N PRO A 33 14.00 -7.90 18.62
CA PRO A 33 14.97 -6.91 19.06
C PRO A 33 14.29 -5.69 19.69
N GLU A 34 15.03 -4.93 20.47
CA GLU A 34 14.50 -3.80 21.22
C GLU A 34 13.94 -2.70 20.30
N TRP A 35 14.60 -2.45 19.16
CA TRP A 35 14.16 -1.47 18.15
C TRP A 35 12.87 -1.82 17.42
N LEU A 36 12.34 -3.03 17.60
CA LEU A 36 11.04 -3.46 17.06
C LEU A 36 9.91 -3.45 18.10
N ARG A 37 10.16 -2.89 19.29
CA ARG A 37 9.12 -2.77 20.32
C ARG A 37 8.36 -1.47 20.15
N VAL A 38 7.05 -1.56 20.10
CA VAL A 38 6.13 -0.41 20.10
C VAL A 38 5.37 -0.35 21.43
N LYS A 39 5.08 0.87 21.88
CA LYS A 39 4.20 1.09 23.02
C LYS A 39 2.75 1.08 22.53
N ALA A 40 1.95 0.17 23.05
CA ALA A 40 0.51 0.17 22.82
C ALA A 40 -0.13 1.25 23.70
N SER A 41 -0.54 2.38 23.12
CA SER A 41 -1.24 3.45 23.82
C SER A 41 -2.56 3.74 23.08
N GLN A 42 -3.68 3.52 23.77
CA GLN A 42 -5.01 3.76 23.22
C GLN A 42 -5.52 5.13 23.65
N GLY A 43 -5.11 6.18 22.95
CA GLY A 43 -5.56 7.55 23.20
C GLY A 43 -7.02 7.80 22.77
N PRO A 44 -7.51 9.04 22.95
CA PRO A 44 -8.89 9.40 22.59
C PRO A 44 -9.16 9.26 21.08
N ASN A 45 -8.25 9.73 20.23
CA ASN A 45 -8.39 9.64 18.78
C ASN A 45 -8.41 8.18 18.30
N TYR A 46 -7.53 7.32 18.83
CA TYR A 46 -7.53 5.89 18.51
C TYR A 46 -8.91 5.26 18.77
N ARG A 47 -9.53 5.55 19.92
CA ARG A 47 -10.85 4.99 20.29
C ARG A 47 -11.97 5.51 19.42
N GLU A 48 -11.94 6.80 19.08
CA GLU A 48 -12.89 7.42 18.15
C GLU A 48 -12.80 6.78 16.76
N LEU A 49 -11.60 6.69 16.20
CA LEU A 49 -11.36 6.09 14.88
C LEU A 49 -11.80 4.62 14.83
N LYS A 50 -11.48 3.85 15.88
CA LYS A 50 -11.90 2.44 15.97
C LYS A 50 -13.42 2.29 15.96
N GLY A 51 -14.13 3.17 16.66
CA GLY A 51 -15.58 3.22 16.64
C GLY A 51 -16.11 3.53 15.24
N LEU A 52 -15.55 4.55 14.60
CA LEU A 52 -15.97 5.02 13.28
C LEU A 52 -15.77 3.96 12.19
N VAL A 53 -14.61 3.31 12.15
CA VAL A 53 -14.32 2.23 11.18
C VAL A 53 -15.35 1.09 11.30
N ARG A 54 -15.68 0.70 12.52
CA ARG A 54 -16.71 -0.33 12.78
C ARG A 54 -18.11 0.14 12.37
N ASP A 55 -18.51 1.34 12.77
CA ASP A 55 -19.87 1.85 12.57
C ASP A 55 -20.17 2.10 11.07
N GLU A 56 -19.16 2.47 10.28
CA GLU A 56 -19.24 2.63 8.82
C GLU A 56 -18.98 1.31 8.04
N GLN A 57 -18.79 0.20 8.75
CA GLN A 57 -18.50 -1.12 8.13
C GLN A 57 -17.33 -1.07 7.15
N LEU A 58 -16.24 -0.39 7.53
CA LEU A 58 -15.04 -0.25 6.72
C LEU A 58 -13.94 -1.20 7.16
N HIS A 59 -13.03 -1.48 6.25
CA HIS A 59 -11.81 -2.24 6.51
C HIS A 59 -10.60 -1.31 6.50
N THR A 60 -9.63 -1.59 7.38
CA THR A 60 -8.34 -0.89 7.38
C THR A 60 -7.19 -1.89 7.33
N VAL A 61 -6.13 -1.55 6.60
CA VAL A 61 -4.88 -2.32 6.64
C VAL A 61 -4.29 -2.32 8.06
N CYS A 62 -4.53 -1.25 8.81
CA CYS A 62 -4.05 -1.12 10.18
C CYS A 62 -4.54 -2.28 11.07
N GLU A 63 -5.81 -2.71 10.91
CA GLU A 63 -6.38 -3.85 11.63
C GLU A 63 -6.11 -5.17 10.92
N GLN A 64 -6.44 -5.26 9.63
CA GLN A 64 -6.35 -6.49 8.84
C GLN A 64 -4.93 -7.05 8.74
N ALA A 65 -3.92 -6.17 8.62
CA ALA A 65 -2.52 -6.56 8.57
C ALA A 65 -1.82 -6.55 9.94
N GLY A 66 -2.53 -6.32 11.04
CA GLY A 66 -1.96 -6.29 12.38
C GLY A 66 -0.81 -5.28 12.51
N CYS A 67 -0.98 -4.08 11.95
CA CYS A 67 0.07 -3.07 11.88
C CYS A 67 0.53 -2.64 13.29
N PRO A 68 1.84 -2.69 13.61
CA PRO A 68 2.33 -2.29 14.91
C PRO A 68 2.14 -0.80 15.21
N ASN A 69 2.03 0.03 14.17
CA ASN A 69 1.93 1.48 14.29
C ASN A 69 0.49 1.99 14.46
N ILE A 70 -0.51 1.09 14.52
CA ILE A 70 -1.92 1.46 14.60
C ILE A 70 -2.22 2.45 15.72
N TYR A 71 -1.57 2.32 16.87
CA TYR A 71 -1.77 3.18 18.03
C TYR A 71 -1.28 4.61 17.80
N GLU A 72 -0.11 4.74 17.18
CA GLU A 72 0.51 6.03 16.84
C GLU A 72 -0.24 6.70 15.69
N CYS A 73 -0.42 5.99 14.56
CA CYS A 73 -1.08 6.51 13.37
C CYS A 73 -2.53 6.94 13.66
N TRP A 74 -3.30 6.12 14.36
CA TRP A 74 -4.68 6.46 14.67
C TRP A 74 -4.79 7.60 15.68
N GLU A 75 -3.85 7.70 16.63
CA GLU A 75 -3.80 8.86 17.52
C GLU A 75 -3.42 10.14 16.77
N ALA A 76 -2.57 10.04 15.73
CA ALA A 76 -2.24 11.13 14.81
C ALA A 76 -3.30 11.37 13.70
N ARG A 77 -4.45 10.67 13.73
CA ARG A 77 -5.50 10.71 12.72
C ARG A 77 -5.01 10.33 11.33
N GLU A 78 -4.15 9.33 11.24
CA GLU A 78 -3.69 8.71 9.99
C GLU A 78 -4.23 7.28 9.90
N ALA A 79 -4.86 6.93 8.78
CA ALA A 79 -5.37 5.58 8.53
C ALA A 79 -5.19 5.18 7.07
N THR A 80 -5.03 3.86 6.84
CA THR A 80 -5.00 3.27 5.50
C THR A 80 -6.24 2.43 5.31
N PHE A 81 -7.14 2.87 4.44
CA PHE A 81 -8.36 2.15 4.11
C PHE A 81 -8.06 0.97 3.19
N LEU A 82 -8.74 -0.14 3.43
CA LEU A 82 -8.70 -1.33 2.58
C LEU A 82 -10.06 -1.45 1.88
N ILE A 83 -10.05 -1.39 0.55
CA ILE A 83 -11.26 -1.48 -0.28
C ILE A 83 -11.31 -2.78 -1.08
N GLY A 84 -12.49 -3.11 -1.59
CA GLY A 84 -12.74 -4.31 -2.37
C GLY A 84 -13.04 -5.55 -1.52
N GLY A 85 -13.34 -5.33 -0.23
CA GLY A 85 -13.62 -6.39 0.74
C GLY A 85 -12.39 -6.81 1.54
N ASP A 86 -12.54 -7.90 2.31
CA ASP A 86 -11.54 -8.42 3.25
C ASP A 86 -10.81 -9.69 2.74
N HIS A 87 -11.17 -10.19 1.55
CA HIS A 87 -10.56 -11.36 0.92
C HIS A 87 -9.85 -11.00 -0.38
N CYS A 88 -8.56 -11.36 -0.46
CA CYS A 88 -7.73 -11.17 -1.65
C CYS A 88 -7.75 -12.42 -2.52
N THR A 89 -7.87 -12.26 -3.84
CA THR A 89 -7.76 -13.38 -4.79
C THR A 89 -6.35 -13.93 -4.93
N ARG A 90 -5.34 -13.27 -4.34
CA ARG A 90 -3.93 -13.65 -4.38
C ARG A 90 -3.41 -14.07 -3.01
N ALA A 91 -2.48 -15.03 -2.99
CA ALA A 91 -1.96 -15.67 -1.78
C ALA A 91 -0.48 -15.34 -1.55
N CYS A 92 -0.13 -14.08 -1.36
CA CYS A 92 1.22 -13.68 -1.01
C CYS A 92 1.58 -14.20 0.39
N PRO A 93 2.59 -15.08 0.57
CA PRO A 93 2.83 -15.76 1.84
C PRO A 93 3.35 -14.85 2.97
N PHE A 94 3.70 -13.60 2.67
CA PHE A 94 4.08 -12.60 3.68
C PHE A 94 2.90 -11.76 4.18
N CYS A 95 1.77 -11.76 3.44
CA CYS A 95 0.64 -10.87 3.66
C CYS A 95 -0.38 -11.50 4.63
N GLN A 96 -0.82 -10.73 5.63
CA GLN A 96 -1.79 -11.18 6.61
C GLN A 96 -3.24 -11.12 6.12
N ILE A 97 -3.50 -10.40 5.02
CA ILE A 97 -4.85 -10.28 4.46
C ILE A 97 -5.38 -11.68 4.07
N SER A 98 -6.62 -11.97 4.42
CA SER A 98 -7.28 -13.25 4.13
C SER A 98 -7.28 -13.52 2.63
N THR A 99 -6.93 -14.77 2.26
CA THR A 99 -6.97 -15.21 0.86
C THR A 99 -8.22 -16.04 0.63
N GLY A 100 -8.94 -15.76 -0.44
CA GLY A 100 -10.13 -16.50 -0.77
C GLY A 100 -10.89 -15.89 -1.94
N ARG A 101 -12.10 -16.41 -2.16
CA ARG A 101 -13.06 -15.80 -3.09
C ARG A 101 -13.78 -14.69 -2.34
N PRO A 102 -13.70 -13.42 -2.81
CA PRO A 102 -14.46 -12.33 -2.21
C PRO A 102 -15.96 -12.57 -2.31
N GLU A 103 -16.68 -12.24 -1.25
CA GLU A 103 -18.16 -12.30 -1.22
C GLU A 103 -18.71 -10.93 -1.62
N GLY A 104 -19.15 -10.83 -2.87
CA GLY A 104 -19.83 -9.63 -3.35
C GLY A 104 -18.90 -8.53 -3.88
N TYR A 105 -19.55 -7.45 -4.27
CA TYR A 105 -18.95 -6.22 -4.82
C TYR A 105 -19.80 -5.04 -4.33
N ASP A 106 -19.23 -4.26 -3.42
CA ASP A 106 -19.93 -3.14 -2.81
C ASP A 106 -19.62 -1.83 -3.55
N THR A 107 -20.57 -1.35 -4.33
CA THR A 107 -20.45 -0.09 -5.09
C THR A 107 -20.61 1.16 -4.23
N ASP A 108 -21.09 1.03 -2.99
CA ASP A 108 -21.24 2.15 -2.05
C ASP A 108 -20.00 2.34 -1.14
N GLU A 109 -19.07 1.37 -1.13
CA GLU A 109 -17.86 1.42 -0.34
C GLU A 109 -17.04 2.71 -0.59
N PRO A 110 -16.81 3.20 -1.84
CA PRO A 110 -16.10 4.43 -2.11
C PRO A 110 -16.70 5.66 -1.43
N ARG A 111 -18.02 5.78 -1.40
CA ARG A 111 -18.74 6.87 -0.73
C ARG A 111 -18.54 6.80 0.78
N ARG A 112 -18.68 5.61 1.39
CA ARG A 112 -18.47 5.44 2.84
C ARG A 112 -17.02 5.74 3.24
N VAL A 113 -16.04 5.34 2.43
CA VAL A 113 -14.63 5.67 2.64
C VAL A 113 -14.43 7.19 2.63
N ALA A 114 -14.97 7.91 1.65
CA ALA A 114 -14.86 9.38 1.59
C ALA A 114 -15.50 10.06 2.83
N HIS A 115 -16.67 9.60 3.25
CA HIS A 115 -17.33 10.10 4.47
C HIS A 115 -16.49 9.83 5.73
N ALA A 116 -15.89 8.65 5.85
CA ALA A 116 -15.03 8.33 6.99
C ALA A 116 -13.77 9.22 7.02
N ILE A 117 -13.13 9.45 5.87
CA ILE A 117 -12.00 10.37 5.74
C ILE A 117 -12.39 11.77 6.25
N GLY A 118 -13.58 12.27 5.86
CA GLY A 118 -14.10 13.55 6.32
C GLY A 118 -14.36 13.59 7.83
N ARG A 119 -15.02 12.57 8.38
CA ARG A 119 -15.28 12.46 9.83
C ARG A 119 -13.98 12.34 10.65
N MET A 120 -12.96 11.69 10.10
CA MET A 120 -11.64 11.58 10.73
C MET A 120 -10.83 12.89 10.62
N GLY A 121 -11.26 13.84 9.79
CA GLY A 121 -10.55 15.09 9.56
C GLY A 121 -9.17 14.89 8.90
N LEU A 122 -9.04 13.89 8.01
CA LEU A 122 -7.77 13.61 7.36
C LEU A 122 -7.44 14.68 6.33
N ARG A 123 -6.20 15.11 6.31
CA ARG A 123 -5.66 16.01 5.28
C ARG A 123 -5.02 15.25 4.13
N PHE A 124 -4.66 13.99 4.37
CA PHE A 124 -4.12 13.06 3.39
C PHE A 124 -4.63 11.66 3.69
N ALA A 125 -5.24 11.01 2.71
CA ALA A 125 -5.81 9.68 2.84
C ALA A 125 -5.01 8.66 2.03
N VAL A 126 -4.78 7.48 2.59
CA VAL A 126 -4.22 6.34 1.86
C VAL A 126 -5.30 5.29 1.66
N ILE A 127 -5.53 4.91 0.41
CA ILE A 127 -6.52 3.91 0.01
C ILE A 127 -5.78 2.77 -0.70
N THR A 128 -5.88 1.58 -0.15
CA THR A 128 -5.39 0.36 -0.80
C THR A 128 -6.52 -0.64 -0.96
N GLY A 129 -6.30 -1.72 -1.69
CA GLY A 129 -7.33 -2.72 -1.89
C GLY A 129 -6.76 -4.13 -1.97
N VAL A 130 -7.64 -5.10 -1.77
CA VAL A 130 -7.35 -6.50 -2.11
C VAL A 130 -7.29 -6.67 -3.63
N ALA A 131 -6.52 -7.64 -4.11
CA ALA A 131 -6.60 -8.00 -5.53
C ALA A 131 -7.98 -8.66 -5.81
N ARG A 132 -8.62 -8.21 -6.87
CA ARG A 132 -9.94 -8.67 -7.34
C ARG A 132 -9.81 -9.26 -8.74
N ASP A 133 -8.95 -10.30 -8.86
CA ASP A 133 -8.78 -11.01 -10.15
C ASP A 133 -10.06 -11.72 -10.63
N ASP A 134 -11.06 -11.76 -9.77
CA ASP A 134 -12.43 -12.22 -10.06
C ASP A 134 -13.26 -11.19 -10.85
N LEU A 135 -12.81 -9.93 -10.93
CA LEU A 135 -13.46 -8.84 -11.67
C LEU A 135 -12.72 -8.53 -12.97
N ASP A 136 -13.47 -8.16 -14.01
CA ASP A 136 -12.89 -7.85 -15.32
C ASP A 136 -11.90 -6.68 -15.28
N ASP A 137 -12.15 -5.67 -14.44
CA ASP A 137 -11.28 -4.50 -14.25
C ASP A 137 -10.27 -4.69 -13.11
N GLY A 138 -10.25 -5.86 -12.45
CA GLY A 138 -9.39 -6.11 -11.29
C GLY A 138 -9.68 -5.23 -10.08
N GLY A 139 -10.85 -4.59 -10.02
CA GLY A 139 -11.27 -3.65 -8.98
C GLY A 139 -10.81 -2.20 -9.22
N ALA A 140 -10.33 -1.85 -10.41
CA ALA A 140 -9.84 -0.52 -10.73
C ALA A 140 -10.90 0.58 -10.55
N TRP A 141 -12.17 0.27 -10.84
CA TRP A 141 -13.28 1.18 -10.62
C TRP A 141 -13.40 1.62 -9.15
N LEU A 142 -13.22 0.70 -8.19
CA LEU A 142 -13.27 1.04 -6.76
C LEU A 142 -12.22 2.07 -6.38
N PHE A 143 -10.99 1.93 -6.87
CA PHE A 143 -9.92 2.91 -6.64
C PHE A 143 -10.27 4.26 -7.25
N ALA A 144 -10.64 4.26 -8.53
CA ALA A 144 -10.97 5.48 -9.25
C ALA A 144 -12.16 6.20 -8.62
N GLU A 145 -13.22 5.46 -8.26
CA GLU A 145 -14.41 6.05 -7.64
C GLU A 145 -14.12 6.55 -6.23
N SER A 146 -13.28 5.86 -5.45
CA SER A 146 -12.85 6.35 -4.13
C SER A 146 -12.15 7.70 -4.23
N VAL A 147 -11.25 7.89 -5.20
CA VAL A 147 -10.59 9.18 -5.44
C VAL A 147 -11.61 10.25 -5.82
N ARG A 148 -12.56 9.95 -6.73
CA ARG A 148 -13.63 10.90 -7.12
C ARG A 148 -14.48 11.32 -5.94
N GLN A 149 -14.91 10.37 -5.10
CA GLN A 149 -15.75 10.63 -3.92
C GLN A 149 -15.00 11.47 -2.88
N VAL A 150 -13.73 11.17 -2.63
CA VAL A 150 -12.91 11.99 -1.72
C VAL A 150 -12.76 13.41 -2.27
N ARG A 151 -12.43 13.59 -3.55
CA ARG A 151 -12.28 14.92 -4.14
C ARG A 151 -13.58 15.72 -4.18
N ALA A 152 -14.72 15.06 -4.41
CA ALA A 152 -16.03 15.70 -4.40
C ALA A 152 -16.42 16.19 -3.00
N LEU A 153 -16.16 15.40 -1.96
CA LEU A 153 -16.53 15.71 -0.58
C LEU A 153 -15.48 16.59 0.13
N LEU A 154 -14.21 16.36 -0.16
CA LEU A 154 -13.05 16.93 0.53
C LEU A 154 -12.00 17.42 -0.49
N PRO A 155 -12.27 18.47 -1.25
CA PRO A 155 -11.40 18.91 -2.36
C PRO A 155 -9.97 19.29 -1.94
N SER A 156 -9.75 19.61 -0.65
CA SER A 156 -8.44 19.89 -0.08
C SER A 156 -7.73 18.67 0.54
N CYS A 157 -8.31 17.45 0.44
CA CYS A 157 -7.66 16.26 0.95
C CYS A 157 -6.76 15.63 -0.13
N GLY A 158 -5.48 15.41 0.19
CA GLY A 158 -4.60 14.62 -0.68
C GLY A 158 -4.93 13.13 -0.64
N VAL A 159 -4.70 12.43 -1.75
CA VAL A 159 -5.04 11.01 -1.87
C VAL A 159 -3.88 10.20 -2.44
N GLU A 160 -3.44 9.18 -1.69
CA GLU A 160 -2.60 8.10 -2.20
C GLU A 160 -3.46 6.87 -2.49
N VAL A 161 -3.25 6.25 -3.65
CA VAL A 161 -3.79 4.92 -3.94
C VAL A 161 -2.65 3.90 -4.05
N LEU A 162 -2.77 2.76 -3.38
CA LEU A 162 -1.84 1.64 -3.50
C LEU A 162 -2.57 0.47 -4.19
N ILE A 163 -2.23 0.25 -5.45
CA ILE A 163 -2.96 -0.63 -6.38
C ILE A 163 -2.29 -1.99 -6.59
N PRO A 164 -3.06 -3.05 -6.93
CA PRO A 164 -2.53 -4.29 -7.50
C PRO A 164 -2.02 -4.05 -8.94
N ASP A 165 -1.52 -5.09 -9.59
CA ASP A 165 -1.02 -4.98 -10.97
C ASP A 165 -2.10 -5.10 -12.05
N PHE A 166 -3.35 -5.30 -11.68
CA PHE A 166 -4.49 -5.53 -12.59
C PHE A 166 -4.19 -6.58 -13.67
N ARG A 167 -3.36 -7.58 -13.35
CA ARG A 167 -2.90 -8.65 -14.27
C ARG A 167 -2.15 -8.08 -15.51
N GLY A 168 -1.48 -6.96 -15.37
CA GLY A 168 -0.72 -6.28 -16.42
C GLY A 168 -1.57 -5.57 -17.47
N ARG A 169 -2.88 -5.48 -17.28
CA ARG A 169 -3.77 -4.82 -18.25
C ARG A 169 -3.67 -3.30 -18.16
N PRO A 170 -3.52 -2.59 -19.28
CA PRO A 170 -3.36 -1.15 -19.29
C PRO A 170 -4.67 -0.38 -19.01
N GLU A 171 -5.84 -0.91 -19.41
CA GLU A 171 -7.12 -0.21 -19.30
C GLU A 171 -7.52 0.05 -17.84
N PRO A 172 -7.45 -0.93 -16.91
CA PRO A 172 -7.67 -0.70 -15.49
C PRO A 172 -6.70 0.31 -14.87
N LEU A 173 -5.41 0.25 -15.25
CA LEU A 173 -4.44 1.23 -14.77
C LEU A 173 -4.77 2.64 -15.28
N ARG A 174 -5.19 2.78 -16.55
CA ARG A 174 -5.60 4.05 -17.12
C ARG A 174 -6.78 4.66 -16.36
N GLN A 175 -7.78 3.84 -16.04
CA GLN A 175 -8.94 4.27 -15.24
C GLN A 175 -8.54 4.89 -13.89
N VAL A 176 -7.50 4.36 -13.23
CA VAL A 176 -6.98 4.91 -11.97
C VAL A 176 -6.12 6.16 -12.19
N THR A 177 -5.31 6.19 -13.26
CA THR A 177 -4.46 7.37 -13.53
C THR A 177 -5.26 8.57 -14.01
N GLU A 178 -6.40 8.38 -14.69
CA GLU A 178 -7.29 9.46 -15.17
C GLU A 178 -7.97 10.25 -14.05
N VAL A 179 -8.06 9.71 -12.85
CA VAL A 179 -8.56 10.45 -11.68
C VAL A 179 -7.46 11.20 -10.91
N GLU A 180 -6.22 11.14 -11.40
CA GLU A 180 -5.07 11.90 -10.95
C GLU A 180 -4.85 11.86 -9.43
N PRO A 181 -4.67 10.66 -8.81
CA PRO A 181 -4.34 10.60 -7.39
C PRO A 181 -3.01 11.32 -7.14
N ASP A 182 -2.87 11.97 -5.98
CA ASP A 182 -1.63 12.68 -5.62
C ASP A 182 -0.42 11.75 -5.57
N VAL A 183 -0.64 10.50 -5.13
CA VAL A 183 0.36 9.42 -5.18
C VAL A 183 -0.29 8.14 -5.69
N LEU A 184 0.35 7.53 -6.70
CA LEU A 184 0.03 6.17 -7.13
C LEU A 184 1.16 5.22 -6.72
N GLY A 185 0.83 4.32 -5.80
CA GLY A 185 1.72 3.27 -5.30
C GLY A 185 1.47 1.91 -5.94
N HIS A 186 2.53 1.20 -6.25
CA HIS A 186 2.55 -0.23 -6.51
C HIS A 186 3.83 -0.83 -5.94
N ASN A 187 3.67 -1.72 -4.97
CA ASN A 187 4.82 -2.25 -4.24
C ASN A 187 5.49 -3.39 -5.00
N LEU A 188 6.82 -3.37 -5.13
CA LEU A 188 7.60 -4.53 -5.58
C LEU A 188 7.73 -5.60 -4.48
N GLU A 189 7.82 -5.17 -3.24
CA GLU A 189 7.97 -5.95 -2.01
C GLU A 189 9.29 -6.69 -1.88
N THR A 190 9.85 -7.25 -2.95
CA THR A 190 11.08 -8.05 -2.91
C THR A 190 11.89 -7.99 -4.21
N VAL A 191 13.03 -8.64 -4.22
CA VAL A 191 14.00 -8.71 -5.32
C VAL A 191 13.64 -9.78 -6.37
N PRO A 192 14.16 -9.71 -7.62
CA PRO A 192 13.78 -10.62 -8.72
C PRO A 192 13.87 -12.10 -8.38
N ARG A 193 14.96 -12.56 -7.74
CA ARG A 193 15.20 -13.96 -7.39
C ARG A 193 14.10 -14.54 -6.50
N LEU A 194 13.54 -13.73 -5.60
CA LEU A 194 12.54 -14.15 -4.64
C LEU A 194 11.10 -13.93 -5.13
N TYR A 195 10.91 -13.24 -6.25
CA TYR A 195 9.61 -12.71 -6.66
C TYR A 195 8.54 -13.77 -6.81
N LYS A 196 8.84 -14.87 -7.54
CA LYS A 196 7.90 -15.99 -7.75
C LYS A 196 7.45 -16.65 -6.44
N ARG A 197 8.34 -16.72 -5.44
CA ARG A 197 8.05 -17.31 -4.13
C ARG A 197 7.24 -16.38 -3.24
N ILE A 198 7.55 -15.08 -3.27
CA ILE A 198 7.01 -14.08 -2.32
C ILE A 198 5.76 -13.40 -2.88
N ARG A 199 5.68 -13.21 -4.20
CA ARG A 199 4.54 -12.58 -4.89
C ARG A 199 3.95 -13.49 -5.99
N PRO A 200 3.42 -14.66 -5.64
CA PRO A 200 2.79 -15.54 -6.63
C PRO A 200 1.62 -14.78 -7.30
N GLY A 201 1.54 -14.90 -8.63
CA GLY A 201 0.55 -14.18 -9.43
C GLY A 201 0.97 -12.77 -9.88
N PHE A 202 2.14 -12.28 -9.47
CA PHE A 202 2.78 -11.07 -10.00
C PHE A 202 4.07 -11.43 -10.74
N THR A 203 4.56 -10.53 -11.59
CA THR A 203 5.90 -10.62 -12.18
C THR A 203 6.69 -9.35 -11.88
N TYR A 204 8.00 -9.49 -11.67
CA TYR A 204 8.89 -8.37 -11.39
C TYR A 204 8.87 -7.34 -12.54
N ALA A 205 9.06 -7.83 -13.77
CA ALA A 205 9.04 -7.00 -14.96
C ALA A 205 7.67 -6.31 -15.17
N GLY A 206 6.55 -7.03 -14.96
CA GLY A 206 5.21 -6.47 -15.06
C GLY A 206 4.93 -5.38 -14.04
N SER A 207 5.46 -5.52 -12.82
CA SER A 207 5.35 -4.49 -11.77
C SER A 207 6.14 -3.23 -12.12
N LEU A 208 7.35 -3.38 -12.67
CA LEU A 208 8.14 -2.23 -13.18
C LEU A 208 7.44 -1.57 -14.37
N GLU A 209 6.92 -2.35 -15.32
CA GLU A 209 6.18 -1.82 -16.47
C GLU A 209 4.93 -1.04 -16.05
N LEU A 210 4.18 -1.55 -15.06
CA LEU A 210 3.04 -0.82 -14.49
C LEU A 210 3.47 0.54 -13.95
N LEU A 211 4.53 0.59 -13.15
CA LEU A 211 5.04 1.84 -12.58
C LEU A 211 5.54 2.80 -13.66
N ALA A 212 6.23 2.30 -14.70
CA ALA A 212 6.65 3.10 -15.85
C ALA A 212 5.46 3.73 -16.59
N ARG A 213 4.42 2.94 -16.86
CA ARG A 213 3.17 3.40 -17.49
C ARG A 213 2.44 4.42 -16.61
N ALA A 214 2.32 4.14 -15.31
CA ALA A 214 1.71 5.06 -14.37
C ALA A 214 2.44 6.42 -14.38
N ARG A 215 3.78 6.42 -14.32
CA ARG A 215 4.56 7.66 -14.37
C ARG A 215 4.34 8.42 -15.69
N ALA A 216 4.28 7.72 -16.81
CA ALA A 216 4.07 8.34 -18.13
C ALA A 216 2.68 8.95 -18.30
N TRP A 217 1.65 8.43 -17.62
CA TRP A 217 0.27 8.88 -17.75
C TRP A 217 -0.15 9.91 -16.70
N LEU A 218 0.51 9.89 -15.54
CA LEU A 218 0.22 10.84 -14.46
C LEU A 218 0.79 12.23 -14.78
N PRO A 219 0.03 13.29 -14.49
CA PRO A 219 0.52 14.66 -14.69
C PRO A 219 1.64 15.01 -13.71
N GLN A 220 2.28 16.14 -13.96
CA GLN A 220 3.26 16.71 -13.06
C GLN A 220 2.60 17.11 -11.73
N GLY A 221 3.18 16.70 -10.61
CA GLY A 221 2.67 16.91 -9.25
C GLY A 221 2.00 15.70 -8.66
N CYS A 222 1.65 14.68 -9.48
CA CYS A 222 1.38 13.34 -8.99
C CYS A 222 2.69 12.56 -8.91
N ALA A 223 2.86 11.77 -7.86
CA ALA A 223 4.07 10.98 -7.65
C ALA A 223 3.80 9.48 -7.79
N THR A 224 4.80 8.72 -8.21
CA THR A 224 4.78 7.26 -8.15
C THR A 224 5.56 6.76 -6.95
N LYS A 225 5.09 5.68 -6.32
CA LYS A 225 5.64 5.12 -5.09
C LYS A 225 5.78 3.61 -5.15
N SER A 226 6.83 3.09 -4.49
CA SER A 226 6.99 1.65 -4.28
C SER A 226 7.53 1.33 -2.89
N ASN A 227 7.49 0.05 -2.51
CA ASN A 227 7.97 -0.45 -1.22
C ASN A 227 8.83 -1.69 -1.41
N LEU A 228 9.87 -1.81 -0.59
CA LEU A 228 10.67 -3.02 -0.42
C LEU A 228 10.58 -3.50 1.04
N ILE A 229 10.37 -4.79 1.21
CA ILE A 229 10.34 -5.45 2.52
C ILE A 229 11.61 -6.29 2.67
N LEU A 230 12.36 -6.03 3.73
CA LEU A 230 13.61 -6.71 4.03
C LEU A 230 13.42 -7.78 5.11
N GLY A 231 14.29 -8.79 5.09
CA GLY A 231 14.26 -9.91 6.03
C GLY A 231 13.56 -11.16 5.51
N MET A 232 13.29 -11.23 4.20
CA MET A 232 12.67 -12.38 3.54
C MET A 232 13.68 -13.26 2.79
N GLY A 233 14.99 -12.93 2.83
CA GLY A 233 16.09 -13.69 2.22
C GLY A 233 16.74 -13.02 1.00
N GLU A 234 16.47 -11.73 0.80
CA GLU A 234 17.16 -10.87 -0.15
C GLU A 234 18.61 -10.63 0.27
N GLU A 235 19.49 -10.46 -0.72
CA GLU A 235 20.87 -10.03 -0.53
C GLU A 235 21.00 -8.54 -0.79
N ARG A 236 22.01 -7.89 -0.17
CA ARG A 236 22.20 -6.45 -0.25
C ARG A 236 22.28 -5.95 -1.70
N ASP A 237 23.11 -6.58 -2.53
CA ASP A 237 23.32 -6.16 -3.92
C ASP A 237 22.04 -6.29 -4.75
N GLU A 238 21.20 -7.28 -4.46
CA GLU A 238 19.88 -7.43 -5.10
C GLU A 238 18.94 -6.28 -4.72
N VAL A 239 18.99 -5.83 -3.46
CA VAL A 239 18.21 -4.68 -2.99
C VAL A 239 18.66 -3.39 -3.67
N LEU A 240 19.98 -3.16 -3.75
CA LEU A 240 20.56 -1.99 -4.43
C LEU A 240 20.17 -1.96 -5.92
N GLN A 241 20.26 -3.11 -6.61
CA GLN A 241 19.82 -3.22 -8.00
C GLN A 241 18.33 -2.95 -8.16
N THR A 242 17.50 -3.50 -7.26
CA THR A 242 16.03 -3.27 -7.30
C THR A 242 15.69 -1.79 -7.10
N MET A 243 16.40 -1.07 -6.25
CA MET A 243 16.24 0.38 -6.11
C MET A 243 16.62 1.12 -7.40
N ALA A 244 17.72 0.72 -8.06
CA ALA A 244 18.12 1.29 -9.34
C ALA A 244 17.06 1.02 -10.44
N ASP A 245 16.51 -0.19 -10.50
CA ASP A 245 15.44 -0.55 -11.44
C ASP A 245 14.18 0.28 -11.22
N LEU A 246 13.75 0.47 -9.95
CA LEU A 246 12.63 1.35 -9.60
C LEU A 246 12.89 2.79 -10.04
N ARG A 247 14.08 3.29 -9.81
CA ARG A 247 14.43 4.66 -10.20
C ARG A 247 14.48 4.83 -11.71
N ALA A 248 14.97 3.83 -12.44
CA ALA A 248 15.01 3.83 -13.91
C ALA A 248 13.63 3.92 -14.56
N VAL A 249 12.60 3.35 -13.94
CA VAL A 249 11.20 3.46 -14.41
C VAL A 249 10.46 4.70 -13.86
N GLY A 250 11.18 5.61 -13.17
CA GLY A 250 10.65 6.90 -12.77
C GLY A 250 9.94 6.91 -11.41
N VAL A 251 10.11 5.89 -10.57
CA VAL A 251 9.56 5.91 -9.19
C VAL A 251 10.23 7.02 -8.39
N GLU A 252 9.43 7.83 -7.70
CA GLU A 252 9.86 9.02 -6.99
C GLU A 252 9.92 8.83 -5.48
N LEU A 253 9.00 8.03 -4.94
CA LEU A 253 8.88 7.75 -3.50
C LEU A 253 9.20 6.29 -3.22
N LEU A 254 10.05 6.04 -2.22
CA LEU A 254 10.42 4.69 -1.81
C LEU A 254 10.24 4.50 -0.32
N THR A 255 9.63 3.37 0.07
CA THR A 255 9.66 2.89 1.45
C THR A 255 10.48 1.62 1.55
N ILE A 256 11.29 1.47 2.60
CA ILE A 256 12.08 0.27 2.90
C ILE A 256 11.74 -0.18 4.31
N THR A 257 11.20 -1.40 4.43
CA THR A 257 10.51 -1.85 5.63
C THR A 257 11.03 -3.20 6.11
N GLN A 258 10.85 -3.53 7.39
CA GLN A 258 11.14 -4.86 7.94
C GLN A 258 9.95 -5.80 7.76
N TYR A 259 10.20 -7.00 7.28
CA TYR A 259 9.23 -8.08 7.35
C TYR A 259 8.98 -8.47 8.81
N LEU A 260 7.72 -8.42 9.21
CA LEU A 260 7.27 -8.95 10.51
C LEU A 260 6.35 -10.12 10.24
N GLN A 261 6.80 -11.33 10.50
CA GLN A 261 6.04 -12.55 10.25
C GLN A 261 4.73 -12.54 11.06
N PRO A 262 3.55 -12.56 10.39
CA PRO A 262 2.27 -12.43 11.09
C PRO A 262 1.95 -13.65 11.96
N THR A 263 2.09 -14.86 11.41
CA THR A 263 1.89 -16.14 12.12
C THR A 263 2.91 -17.18 11.64
N ARG A 264 2.99 -18.30 12.31
CA ARG A 264 3.88 -19.42 11.91
C ARG A 264 3.53 -20.04 10.54
N GLN A 265 2.35 -19.76 10.01
CA GLN A 265 1.90 -20.24 8.70
C GLN A 265 2.36 -19.34 7.53
N HIS A 266 2.84 -18.13 7.83
CA HIS A 266 3.34 -17.19 6.84
C HIS A 266 4.81 -17.46 6.52
N LEU A 267 5.31 -16.76 5.51
CA LEU A 267 6.71 -16.83 5.11
C LEU A 267 7.63 -16.67 6.32
N ASN A 268 8.61 -17.55 6.49
CA ASN A 268 9.55 -17.46 7.60
C ASN A 268 10.41 -16.21 7.46
N LEU A 269 10.50 -15.45 8.55
CA LEU A 269 11.47 -14.39 8.70
C LEU A 269 12.89 -14.98 8.58
N GLN A 270 13.77 -14.36 7.79
CA GLN A 270 15.16 -14.81 7.61
C GLN A 270 16.12 -14.05 8.53
N ARG A 271 15.88 -12.76 8.76
CA ARG A 271 16.67 -11.92 9.66
C ARG A 271 15.92 -10.67 10.12
N PHE A 272 16.30 -10.13 11.24
CA PHE A 272 15.99 -8.75 11.61
C PHE A 272 17.10 -7.85 11.09
N VAL A 273 16.72 -6.85 10.32
CA VAL A 273 17.65 -5.87 9.74
C VAL A 273 17.96 -4.81 10.80
N PRO A 274 19.24 -4.53 11.09
CA PRO A 274 19.58 -3.54 12.09
C PRO A 274 19.31 -2.09 11.59
N PRO A 275 19.07 -1.13 12.51
CA PRO A 275 18.71 0.24 12.15
C PRO A 275 19.75 0.94 11.25
N GLU A 276 21.02 0.67 11.46
CA GLU A 276 22.13 1.22 10.67
C GLU A 276 22.10 0.78 9.20
N GLU A 277 21.65 -0.46 8.92
CA GLU A 277 21.49 -0.92 7.53
C GLU A 277 20.32 -0.21 6.84
N PHE A 278 19.23 0.06 7.55
CA PHE A 278 18.14 0.89 7.03
C PHE A 278 18.59 2.31 6.70
N ALA A 279 19.42 2.90 7.57
CA ALA A 279 19.98 4.25 7.34
C ALA A 279 20.90 4.29 6.11
N ASP A 280 21.72 3.27 5.94
CA ASP A 280 22.64 3.13 4.80
C ASP A 280 21.88 2.93 3.48
N LEU A 281 20.86 2.08 3.46
CA LEU A 281 19.97 1.90 2.30
C LEU A 281 19.20 3.18 1.96
N LYS A 282 18.77 3.95 2.96
CA LYS A 282 18.14 5.27 2.75
C LYS A 282 19.11 6.21 2.04
N ALA A 283 20.32 6.35 2.55
CA ALA A 283 21.33 7.23 1.95
C ALA A 283 21.67 6.81 0.50
N HIS A 284 21.75 5.50 0.23
CA HIS A 284 21.96 4.99 -1.13
C HIS A 284 20.79 5.36 -2.06
N ALA A 285 19.54 5.13 -1.63
CA ALA A 285 18.36 5.47 -2.42
C ALA A 285 18.24 6.98 -2.68
N GLU A 286 18.54 7.82 -1.69
CA GLU A 286 18.62 9.28 -1.86
C GLU A 286 19.68 9.67 -2.90
N GLY A 287 20.83 8.98 -2.89
CA GLY A 287 21.91 9.13 -3.88
C GLY A 287 21.48 8.72 -5.31
N LEU A 288 20.57 7.76 -5.47
CA LEU A 288 19.95 7.40 -6.75
C LEU A 288 18.96 8.46 -7.26
N GLY A 289 18.60 9.44 -6.45
CA GLY A 289 17.73 10.55 -6.83
C GLY A 289 16.23 10.33 -6.58
N PHE A 290 15.85 9.40 -5.70
CA PHE A 290 14.46 9.38 -5.21
C PHE A 290 14.12 10.75 -4.60
N ALA A 291 12.86 11.17 -4.77
CA ALA A 291 12.42 12.46 -4.24
C ALA A 291 12.30 12.43 -2.71
N HIS A 292 11.84 11.29 -2.19
CA HIS A 292 11.82 11.02 -0.75
C HIS A 292 11.93 9.53 -0.47
N VAL A 293 12.58 9.18 0.64
CA VAL A 293 12.78 7.80 1.09
C VAL A 293 12.45 7.70 2.57
N GLU A 294 11.52 6.82 2.92
CA GLU A 294 11.32 6.37 4.29
C GLU A 294 11.89 4.96 4.47
N SER A 295 12.79 4.79 5.43
CA SER A 295 13.49 3.53 5.66
C SER A 295 13.62 3.24 7.15
N GLY A 296 13.15 2.06 7.57
CA GLY A 296 13.25 1.67 8.97
C GLY A 296 12.42 0.45 9.34
N ALA A 297 12.76 -0.14 10.46
CA ALA A 297 12.18 -1.40 10.92
C ALA A 297 10.68 -1.32 11.20
N LEU A 298 10.17 -0.17 11.61
CA LEU A 298 8.75 0.09 11.86
C LEU A 298 8.06 0.86 10.74
N VAL A 299 8.78 1.32 9.71
CA VAL A 299 8.20 1.94 8.52
C VAL A 299 7.23 0.97 7.84
N ARG A 300 6.17 1.49 7.25
CA ARG A 300 5.20 0.77 6.42
C ARG A 300 4.98 1.57 5.12
N SER A 301 4.43 0.91 4.10
CA SER A 301 4.25 1.55 2.78
C SER A 301 3.43 2.85 2.82
N SER A 302 2.53 2.98 3.78
CA SER A 302 1.69 4.19 3.98
C SER A 302 2.18 5.11 5.11
N TYR A 303 3.33 4.79 5.74
CA TYR A 303 3.84 5.58 6.85
C TYR A 303 4.28 6.97 6.38
N HIS A 304 3.80 8.03 7.04
CA HIS A 304 4.06 9.43 6.69
C HIS A 304 3.80 9.77 5.20
N ALA A 305 2.79 9.14 4.59
CA ALA A 305 2.52 9.26 3.16
C ALA A 305 2.33 10.72 2.70
N GLY A 306 1.62 11.54 3.48
CA GLY A 306 1.44 12.95 3.19
C GLY A 306 2.75 13.73 3.20
N GLU A 307 3.64 13.50 4.15
CA GLU A 307 4.94 14.17 4.22
C GLU A 307 5.85 13.76 3.06
N MET A 308 5.82 12.48 2.66
CA MET A 308 6.54 12.00 1.48
C MET A 308 6.09 12.74 0.21
N HIS A 309 4.77 12.88 0.01
CA HIS A 309 4.24 13.61 -1.15
C HIS A 309 4.60 15.10 -1.12
N LYS A 310 4.50 15.78 0.04
CA LYS A 310 4.95 17.17 0.19
C LYS A 310 6.41 17.34 -0.24
N ALA A 311 7.29 16.42 0.18
CA ALA A 311 8.71 16.47 -0.19
C ALA A 311 8.92 16.29 -1.70
N ALA A 312 8.18 15.36 -2.35
CA ALA A 312 8.24 15.14 -3.79
C ALA A 312 7.82 16.38 -4.58
N VAL A 313 6.66 16.94 -4.26
CA VAL A 313 6.14 18.14 -4.97
C VAL A 313 7.05 19.34 -4.76
N ARG A 314 7.58 19.53 -3.55
CA ARG A 314 8.55 20.60 -3.28
C ARG A 314 9.82 20.44 -4.13
N LYS A 315 10.30 19.20 -4.28
CA LYS A 315 11.47 18.90 -5.14
C LYS A 315 11.18 19.16 -6.62
N GLN A 316 9.95 18.84 -7.08
CA GLN A 316 9.55 19.01 -8.48
C GLN A 316 9.22 20.45 -8.87
N ARG A 317 8.51 21.19 -8.01
CA ARG A 317 7.87 22.48 -8.32
C ARG A 317 8.39 23.63 -7.47
N GLY A 318 9.20 23.40 -6.45
CA GLY A 318 9.62 24.41 -5.50
C GLY A 318 8.52 24.93 -4.56
N GLN A 319 7.32 24.32 -4.56
CA GLN A 319 6.16 24.72 -3.77
C GLN A 319 5.45 23.51 -3.14
N LEU A 320 4.60 23.74 -2.17
CA LEU A 320 3.79 22.69 -1.55
C LEU A 320 2.60 22.30 -2.45
N PRO A 321 2.10 21.05 -2.33
CA PRO A 321 0.87 20.64 -3.00
C PRO A 321 -0.36 21.39 -2.42
N ALA A 322 -1.41 21.53 -3.23
CA ALA A 322 -2.59 22.32 -2.86
C ALA A 322 -3.23 21.88 -1.53
N TRP A 323 -3.36 20.56 -1.28
CA TRP A 323 -3.92 20.02 -0.04
C TRP A 323 -3.07 20.36 1.21
N ALA A 324 -1.77 20.65 1.03
CA ALA A 324 -0.87 21.00 2.15
C ALA A 324 -0.87 22.52 2.46
N THR A 325 -1.40 23.33 1.55
CA THR A 325 -1.52 24.78 1.69
C THR A 325 -2.93 25.24 2.03
N ALA A 326 -3.93 24.39 1.84
CA ALA A 326 -5.28 24.64 2.30
C ALA A 326 -5.26 24.68 3.84
N ASP A 327 -5.13 25.87 4.39
CA ASP A 327 -5.09 26.12 5.83
C ASP A 327 -6.38 25.77 6.53
N ALA A 328 -6.05 25.44 7.56
CA ALA A 328 -6.04 25.71 8.94
C ALA A 328 -7.19 26.59 9.39
#